data_040caaaedd5efd229cc11c8bc8106b1c
#
_entry.id   040caaaedd5efd229cc11c8bc8106b1c
#
_cell.length_a   1.000
_cell.length_b   1.000
_cell.length_c   1.000
_cell.angle_alpha   90.00
_cell.angle_beta   90.00
_cell.angle_gamma   90.00
#
_symmetry.space_group_name_H-M   'P 1'
#
loop_
_entity.id
_entity.type
_entity.pdbx_description
1 polymer ?
#
loop_
_entity_poly.entity_id
_entity_poly.type
_entity_poly.pdbx_seq_one_letter_code
_entity_poly.pdbx_strand_id
1 'polypeptide(L)'
;PLGTQSQWGWHSFANMDGYRHEETLSEYDFGRGHKELYAVQSQEDKRQKNASDWFRANPHRLHLGVIGFEWGDEAAISDVTRISQTLNLWEGEILSRFTWKGNDFDVRTVCHPAQDMISAHIDSHLHTGIKLHFPYPTGIHTDNACDWDANDKHSTEVLKQDTQSAVLKRTLDSTVYYVELKWEGKALLKEKEKNYFVLLLSLIHI
;
A
#
# COMPACT_ATOMS: atom_id res chain seq x y z
N PRO A 1 3.20 1.24 10.94
CA PRO A 1 2.19 1.21 9.89
C PRO A 1 2.10 -0.16 9.24
N LEU A 2 0.92 -0.52 8.75
CA LEU A 2 0.63 -1.71 7.98
C LEU A 2 0.43 -1.31 6.52
N GLY A 3 1.29 -1.82 5.63
CA GLY A 3 1.10 -1.70 4.18
C GLY A 3 0.16 -2.80 3.68
N THR A 4 -0.69 -2.47 2.73
CA THR A 4 -1.64 -3.40 2.13
C THR A 4 -1.39 -3.51 0.63
N GLN A 5 -1.45 -4.72 0.08
CA GLN A 5 -1.24 -4.99 -1.33
C GLN A 5 -2.36 -5.89 -1.85
N SER A 6 -2.88 -5.59 -3.04
CA SER A 6 -3.91 -6.43 -3.64
C SER A 6 -3.32 -7.72 -4.22
N GLN A 7 -4.13 -8.78 -4.23
CA GLN A 7 -3.87 -9.96 -5.07
C GLN A 7 -4.65 -9.92 -6.39
N TRP A 8 -5.74 -9.18 -6.41
CA TRP A 8 -6.70 -9.08 -7.52
C TRP A 8 -6.48 -7.87 -8.42
N GLY A 9 -5.85 -6.80 -7.90
CA GLY A 9 -5.69 -5.53 -8.60
C GLY A 9 -4.30 -5.39 -9.20
N TRP A 10 -4.25 -5.14 -10.50
CA TRP A 10 -3.04 -4.84 -11.24
C TRP A 10 -3.18 -3.48 -11.91
N HIS A 11 -2.10 -2.74 -11.91
CA HIS A 11 -2.01 -1.45 -12.59
C HIS A 11 -0.94 -1.53 -13.69
N SER A 12 -1.17 -0.79 -14.77
CA SER A 12 -0.20 -0.62 -15.84
C SER A 12 -0.19 0.83 -16.31
N PHE A 13 0.99 1.36 -16.50
CA PHE A 13 1.14 2.63 -17.20
C PHE A 13 0.85 2.48 -18.68
N ALA A 14 0.44 3.57 -19.34
CA ALA A 14 0.24 3.58 -20.78
C ALA A 14 1.55 3.28 -21.53
N ASN A 15 1.48 2.43 -22.54
CA ASN A 15 2.62 2.13 -23.41
C ASN A 15 2.71 3.19 -24.53
N MET A 16 3.16 4.39 -24.17
CA MET A 16 3.21 5.52 -25.10
C MET A 16 4.24 5.34 -26.22
N ASP A 17 5.31 4.59 -25.95
CA ASP A 17 6.39 4.31 -26.91
C ASP A 17 6.13 3.07 -27.76
N GLY A 18 5.01 2.38 -27.53
CA GLY A 18 4.59 1.20 -28.29
C GLY A 18 5.58 0.04 -28.19
N TYR A 19 6.15 -0.20 -27.00
CA TYR A 19 7.05 -1.33 -26.77
C TYR A 19 6.34 -2.66 -27.01
N ARG A 20 7.03 -3.60 -27.65
CA ARG A 20 6.55 -4.96 -27.88
C ARG A 20 7.43 -5.95 -27.14
N HIS A 21 6.83 -7.04 -26.69
CA HIS A 21 7.56 -8.08 -25.96
C HIS A 21 8.73 -8.66 -26.77
N GLU A 22 8.56 -8.83 -28.07
CA GLU A 22 9.60 -9.34 -28.96
C GLU A 22 10.85 -8.48 -28.98
N GLU A 23 10.72 -7.18 -28.69
CA GLU A 23 11.85 -6.25 -28.61
C GLU A 23 12.74 -6.50 -27.39
N THR A 24 12.26 -7.23 -26.39
CA THR A 24 13.04 -7.60 -25.19
C THR A 24 13.86 -8.86 -25.40
N LEU A 25 13.63 -9.61 -26.48
CA LEU A 25 14.20 -10.95 -26.66
C LEU A 25 15.56 -10.91 -27.33
N SER A 26 16.47 -11.77 -26.88
CA SER A 26 17.73 -12.11 -27.54
C SER A 26 17.87 -13.61 -27.65
N GLU A 27 18.43 -14.06 -28.78
CA GLU A 27 18.70 -15.49 -29.03
C GLU A 27 19.95 -15.93 -28.25
N TYR A 28 19.82 -17.03 -27.54
CA TYR A 28 20.90 -17.71 -26.86
C TYR A 28 21.14 -19.11 -27.45
N ASP A 29 22.39 -19.45 -27.72
CA ASP A 29 22.78 -20.77 -28.18
C ASP A 29 23.25 -21.61 -26.97
N PHE A 30 22.50 -22.66 -26.68
CA PHE A 30 22.80 -23.65 -25.63
C PHE A 30 23.66 -24.81 -26.10
N GLY A 31 24.17 -24.75 -27.32
CA GLY A 31 24.96 -25.80 -27.93
C GLY A 31 24.10 -26.89 -28.59
N ARG A 32 24.75 -27.74 -29.37
CA ARG A 32 24.10 -28.84 -30.11
C ARG A 32 22.97 -28.41 -31.04
N GLY A 33 22.99 -27.16 -31.51
CA GLY A 33 21.95 -26.58 -32.37
C GLY A 33 20.68 -26.17 -31.62
N HIS A 34 20.69 -26.16 -30.29
CA HIS A 34 19.57 -25.70 -29.49
C HIS A 34 19.70 -24.20 -29.22
N LYS A 35 18.79 -23.43 -29.77
CA LYS A 35 18.72 -21.99 -29.62
C LYS A 35 17.35 -21.58 -29.07
N GLU A 36 17.32 -20.65 -28.12
CA GLU A 36 16.14 -20.15 -27.48
C GLU A 36 16.17 -18.63 -27.33
N LEU A 37 14.97 -18.03 -27.32
CA LEU A 37 14.79 -16.61 -27.10
C LEU A 37 14.52 -16.33 -25.61
N TYR A 38 15.32 -15.45 -25.02
CA TYR A 38 15.14 -14.99 -23.65
C TYR A 38 15.01 -13.48 -23.59
N ALA A 39 14.13 -13.02 -22.69
CA ALA A 39 14.05 -11.59 -22.39
C ALA A 39 15.31 -11.13 -21.67
N VAL A 40 15.94 -10.09 -22.19
CA VAL A 40 17.18 -9.53 -21.65
C VAL A 40 17.04 -8.04 -21.40
N GLN A 41 17.83 -7.54 -20.48
CA GLN A 41 17.97 -6.12 -20.21
C GLN A 41 19.32 -5.65 -20.78
N SER A 42 19.34 -5.38 -22.10
CA SER A 42 20.54 -4.89 -22.78
C SER A 42 20.97 -3.55 -22.20
N GLN A 43 22.29 -3.37 -22.05
CA GLN A 43 22.87 -2.07 -21.72
C GLN A 43 23.33 -1.31 -22.98
N GLU A 44 23.50 -2.00 -24.08
CA GLU A 44 24.02 -1.45 -25.35
C GLU A 44 22.87 -0.95 -26.24
N ASP A 45 21.81 -1.75 -26.39
CA ASP A 45 20.62 -1.36 -27.16
C ASP A 45 19.64 -0.63 -26.25
N LYS A 46 19.55 0.70 -26.44
CA LYS A 46 18.65 1.55 -25.66
C LYS A 46 17.19 1.22 -25.86
N ARG A 47 16.77 0.83 -27.06
CA ARG A 47 15.36 0.49 -27.36
C ARG A 47 14.97 -0.81 -26.65
N GLN A 48 15.82 -1.85 -26.75
CA GLN A 48 15.64 -3.11 -26.05
C GLN A 48 15.62 -2.92 -24.54
N LYS A 49 16.54 -2.10 -24.01
CA LYS A 49 16.58 -1.76 -22.58
C LYS A 49 15.28 -1.12 -22.12
N ASN A 50 14.83 -0.09 -22.81
CA ASN A 50 13.62 0.63 -22.45
C ASN A 50 12.36 -0.25 -22.52
N ALA A 51 12.28 -1.11 -23.54
CA ALA A 51 11.21 -2.10 -23.65
C ALA A 51 11.23 -3.08 -22.46
N SER A 52 12.42 -3.60 -22.13
CA SER A 52 12.59 -4.52 -21.00
C SER A 52 12.22 -3.84 -19.67
N ASP A 53 12.64 -2.61 -19.46
CA ASP A 53 12.30 -1.85 -18.25
C ASP A 53 10.79 -1.60 -18.16
N TRP A 54 10.14 -1.26 -19.28
CA TRP A 54 8.69 -1.08 -19.32
C TRP A 54 7.94 -2.39 -18.98
N PHE A 55 8.30 -3.51 -19.58
CA PHE A 55 7.66 -4.82 -19.32
C PHE A 55 7.95 -5.34 -17.91
N ARG A 56 9.07 -4.98 -17.30
CA ARG A 56 9.37 -5.30 -15.90
C ARG A 56 8.53 -4.47 -14.92
N ALA A 57 8.22 -3.24 -15.29
CA ALA A 57 7.39 -2.36 -14.48
C ALA A 57 5.90 -2.62 -14.67
N ASN A 58 5.47 -3.32 -15.74
CA ASN A 58 4.07 -3.47 -16.11
C ASN A 58 3.69 -4.91 -16.50
N PRO A 59 2.58 -5.45 -16.01
CA PRO A 59 1.76 -4.87 -14.93
C PRO A 59 2.43 -5.02 -13.56
N HIS A 60 2.07 -4.19 -12.61
CA HIS A 60 2.48 -4.31 -11.22
C HIS A 60 1.28 -4.37 -10.27
N ARG A 61 1.47 -4.95 -9.11
CA ARG A 61 0.41 -5.05 -8.10
C ARG A 61 0.14 -3.69 -7.47
N LEU A 62 -1.14 -3.41 -7.20
CA LEU A 62 -1.56 -2.21 -6.51
C LEU A 62 -1.15 -2.26 -5.04
N HIS A 63 -0.46 -1.21 -4.59
CA HIS A 63 -0.36 -0.88 -3.19
C HIS A 63 -1.66 -0.17 -2.78
N LEU A 64 -2.47 -0.83 -1.94
CA LEU A 64 -3.82 -0.37 -1.58
C LEU A 64 -3.84 0.75 -0.54
N GLY A 65 -2.69 1.06 0.06
CA GLY A 65 -2.53 2.09 1.06
C GLY A 65 -1.83 1.60 2.32
N VAL A 66 -1.48 2.54 3.18
CA VAL A 66 -0.89 2.30 4.50
C VAL A 66 -1.88 2.70 5.57
N ILE A 67 -2.06 1.83 6.55
CA ILE A 67 -2.82 2.10 7.78
C ILE A 67 -1.84 2.18 8.94
N GLY A 68 -2.00 3.16 9.82
CA GLY A 68 -1.15 3.31 10.98
C GLY A 68 -1.65 4.36 11.95
N PHE A 69 -0.90 4.59 13.00
CA PHE A 69 -1.20 5.65 13.95
C PHE A 69 -0.80 7.01 13.37
N GLU A 70 -1.61 8.01 13.65
CA GLU A 70 -1.29 9.42 13.40
C GLU A 70 -0.66 10.02 14.66
N TRP A 71 0.66 10.10 14.65
CA TRP A 71 1.43 10.60 15.81
C TRP A 71 1.74 12.10 15.76
N GLY A 72 1.42 12.77 14.63
CA GLY A 72 1.87 14.12 14.32
C GLY A 72 3.28 14.17 13.73
N ASP A 73 3.65 15.31 13.21
CA ASP A 73 4.88 15.50 12.41
C ASP A 73 6.16 15.47 13.25
N GLU A 74 6.06 15.69 14.57
CA GLU A 74 7.21 15.68 15.48
C GLU A 74 7.53 14.29 16.07
N ALA A 75 6.77 13.26 15.69
CA ALA A 75 6.97 11.93 16.23
C ALA A 75 8.19 11.23 15.61
N ALA A 76 9.14 10.83 16.43
CA ALA A 76 10.29 10.06 15.99
C ALA A 76 10.09 8.56 16.25
N ILE A 77 10.72 7.71 15.45
CA ILE A 77 10.72 6.26 15.67
C ILE A 77 11.34 5.91 17.04
N SER A 78 12.30 6.70 17.51
CA SER A 78 12.93 6.55 18.83
C SER A 78 11.97 6.74 20.01
N ASP A 79 10.81 7.38 19.79
CA ASP A 79 9.79 7.55 20.82
C ASP A 79 9.03 6.25 21.10
N VAL A 80 9.14 5.28 20.20
CA VAL A 80 8.53 3.95 20.34
C VAL A 80 9.51 3.03 21.02
N THR A 81 9.15 2.55 22.21
CA THR A 81 9.97 1.71 23.07
C THR A 81 9.25 0.43 23.46
N ARG A 82 9.96 -0.50 24.11
CA ARG A 82 9.41 -1.80 24.56
C ARG A 82 8.65 -2.56 23.48
N ILE A 83 9.19 -2.60 22.27
CA ILE A 83 8.56 -3.19 21.11
C ILE A 83 8.63 -4.72 21.21
N SER A 84 7.46 -5.36 21.07
CA SER A 84 7.31 -6.80 20.85
C SER A 84 6.30 -7.03 19.75
N GLN A 85 6.67 -7.80 18.74
CA GLN A 85 5.75 -8.14 17.66
C GLN A 85 5.87 -9.64 17.34
N THR A 86 4.73 -10.29 17.22
CA THR A 86 4.62 -11.71 16.85
C THR A 86 3.65 -11.85 15.70
N LEU A 87 4.08 -12.54 14.65
CA LEU A 87 3.22 -12.98 13.55
C LEU A 87 2.90 -14.46 13.75
N ASN A 88 1.62 -14.77 13.95
CA ASN A 88 1.10 -16.12 13.92
C ASN A 88 0.60 -16.43 12.51
N LEU A 89 1.42 -17.13 11.72
CA LEU A 89 1.10 -17.45 10.32
C LEU A 89 -0.12 -18.38 10.19
N TRP A 90 -0.36 -19.21 11.19
CA TRP A 90 -1.47 -20.17 11.17
C TRP A 90 -2.83 -19.49 11.34
N GLU A 91 -2.88 -18.50 12.22
CA GLU A 91 -4.10 -17.74 12.50
C GLU A 91 -4.24 -16.48 11.63
N GLY A 92 -3.19 -16.10 10.87
CA GLY A 92 -3.15 -14.87 10.11
C GLY A 92 -3.20 -13.63 10.99
N GLU A 93 -2.55 -13.69 12.17
CA GLU A 93 -2.64 -12.67 13.20
C GLU A 93 -1.27 -12.04 13.49
N ILE A 94 -1.25 -10.72 13.63
CA ILE A 94 -0.10 -9.95 14.14
C ILE A 94 -0.49 -9.36 15.49
N LEU A 95 0.29 -9.70 16.52
CA LEU A 95 0.22 -9.09 17.84
C LEU A 95 1.38 -8.13 17.99
N SER A 96 1.09 -6.85 18.23
CA SER A 96 2.10 -5.81 18.40
C SER A 96 1.90 -5.11 19.72
N ARG A 97 2.95 -5.09 20.57
CA ARG A 97 2.98 -4.36 21.83
C ARG A 97 4.11 -3.37 21.82
N PHE A 98 3.85 -2.18 22.25
CA PHE A 98 4.88 -1.14 22.34
C PHE A 98 4.42 -0.02 23.30
N THR A 99 5.37 0.81 23.68
CA THR A 99 5.11 2.02 24.46
C THR A 99 5.46 3.25 23.62
N TRP A 100 4.59 4.24 23.59
CA TRP A 100 4.84 5.54 22.98
C TRP A 100 4.52 6.67 23.96
N LYS A 101 5.50 7.52 24.23
CA LYS A 101 5.40 8.63 25.17
C LYS A 101 4.80 8.20 26.53
N GLY A 102 5.25 7.05 27.05
CA GLY A 102 4.82 6.51 28.32
C GLY A 102 3.48 5.78 28.34
N ASN A 103 2.77 5.72 27.21
CA ASN A 103 1.51 4.98 27.08
C ASN A 103 1.74 3.65 26.37
N ASP A 104 1.17 2.59 26.92
CA ASP A 104 1.25 1.26 26.34
C ASP A 104 0.16 1.06 25.29
N PHE A 105 0.52 0.34 24.24
CA PHE A 105 -0.34 -0.06 23.14
C PHE A 105 -0.28 -1.58 22.97
N ASP A 106 -1.43 -2.21 22.93
CA ASP A 106 -1.63 -3.59 22.50
C ASP A 106 -2.49 -3.58 21.22
N VAL A 107 -1.92 -4.06 20.11
CA VAL A 107 -2.58 -4.02 18.80
C VAL A 107 -2.64 -5.42 18.24
N ARG A 108 -3.84 -5.88 17.99
CA ARG A 108 -4.12 -7.15 17.33
C ARG A 108 -4.64 -6.88 15.92
N THR A 109 -3.91 -7.33 14.90
CA THR A 109 -4.27 -7.20 13.50
C THR A 109 -4.52 -8.56 12.89
N VAL A 110 -5.64 -8.72 12.19
CA VAL A 110 -6.00 -9.95 11.51
C VAL A 110 -6.39 -9.68 10.06
N CYS A 111 -6.11 -10.64 9.18
CA CYS A 111 -6.59 -10.66 7.81
C CYS A 111 -7.71 -11.69 7.67
N HIS A 112 -8.81 -11.31 7.04
CA HIS A 112 -9.92 -12.22 6.83
C HIS A 112 -9.55 -13.30 5.79
N PRO A 113 -9.83 -14.59 6.04
CA PRO A 113 -9.35 -15.68 5.18
C PRO A 113 -10.05 -15.77 3.82
N ALA A 114 -11.22 -15.15 3.66
CA ALA A 114 -12.05 -15.27 2.45
C ALA A 114 -12.54 -13.91 1.88
N GLN A 115 -12.15 -12.80 2.48
CA GLN A 115 -12.54 -11.46 2.03
C GLN A 115 -11.30 -10.56 2.02
N ASP A 116 -11.24 -9.60 1.11
CA ASP A 116 -10.19 -8.57 1.08
C ASP A 116 -10.40 -7.56 2.20
N MET A 117 -10.22 -8.02 3.42
CA MET A 117 -10.49 -7.26 4.63
C MET A 117 -9.40 -7.51 5.68
N ILE A 118 -8.98 -6.42 6.30
CA ILE A 118 -8.17 -6.45 7.52
C ILE A 118 -8.96 -5.82 8.66
N SER A 119 -8.73 -6.30 9.88
CA SER A 119 -9.28 -5.72 11.10
C SER A 119 -8.15 -5.48 12.09
N ALA A 120 -8.22 -4.38 12.81
CA ALA A 120 -7.29 -4.06 13.89
C ALA A 120 -8.09 -3.72 15.16
N HIS A 121 -7.75 -4.40 16.25
CA HIS A 121 -8.19 -4.03 17.59
C HIS A 121 -7.03 -3.34 18.31
N ILE A 122 -7.31 -2.18 18.92
CA ILE A 122 -6.31 -1.36 19.58
C ILE A 122 -6.77 -1.15 21.01
N ASP A 123 -5.93 -1.57 21.96
CA ASP A 123 -6.10 -1.28 23.38
C ASP A 123 -4.99 -0.31 23.84
N SER A 124 -5.40 0.87 24.29
CA SER A 124 -4.51 1.90 24.82
C SER A 124 -5.32 2.95 25.57
N HIS A 125 -4.73 3.51 26.60
CA HIS A 125 -5.31 4.66 27.31
C HIS A 125 -5.12 5.98 26.53
N LEU A 126 -4.20 6.01 25.58
CA LEU A 126 -4.00 7.17 24.72
C LEU A 126 -4.80 7.02 23.44
N HIS A 127 -5.77 7.91 23.24
CA HIS A 127 -6.50 7.99 21.99
C HIS A 127 -5.67 8.77 20.96
N THR A 128 -5.38 8.13 19.85
CA THR A 128 -4.67 8.73 18.72
C THR A 128 -5.45 8.50 17.43
N GLY A 129 -5.25 9.35 16.44
CA GLY A 129 -5.84 9.17 15.13
C GLY A 129 -5.27 7.94 14.42
N ILE A 130 -6.06 7.37 13.53
CA ILE A 130 -5.62 6.32 12.61
C ILE A 130 -5.49 6.92 11.22
N LYS A 131 -4.30 6.88 10.67
CA LYS A 131 -4.03 7.37 9.31
C LYS A 131 -4.27 6.31 8.25
N LEU A 132 -4.80 6.79 7.13
CA LEU A 132 -4.84 6.05 5.86
C LEU A 132 -4.15 6.92 4.81
N HIS A 133 -3.09 6.42 4.23
CA HIS A 133 -2.35 7.13 3.20
C HIS A 133 -2.22 6.27 1.95
N PHE A 134 -2.60 6.83 0.82
CA PHE A 134 -2.65 6.13 -0.46
C PHE A 134 -1.56 6.67 -1.38
N PRO A 135 -0.59 5.85 -1.82
CA PRO A 135 0.44 6.28 -2.74
C PRO A 135 0.03 6.13 -4.20
N TYR A 136 0.81 6.75 -5.08
CA TYR A 136 0.81 6.43 -6.50
C TYR A 136 1.85 5.33 -6.79
N PRO A 137 1.56 4.29 -7.57
CA PRO A 137 2.51 3.24 -7.85
C PRO A 137 3.61 3.72 -8.81
N THR A 138 4.82 3.20 -8.67
CA THR A 138 5.93 3.48 -9.60
C THR A 138 6.20 2.32 -10.55
N GLY A 139 5.73 1.11 -10.24
CA GLY A 139 6.04 -0.12 -10.97
C GLY A 139 7.51 -0.55 -10.82
N ILE A 140 8.30 0.15 -10.02
CA ILE A 140 9.70 -0.18 -9.77
C ILE A 140 9.78 -1.42 -8.86
N HIS A 141 10.66 -2.34 -9.18
CA HIS A 141 10.85 -3.60 -8.44
C HIS A 141 11.93 -3.51 -7.34
N THR A 142 12.41 -2.31 -7.05
CA THR A 142 13.32 -1.98 -5.95
C THR A 142 12.55 -1.33 -4.80
N ASP A 143 13.24 -0.65 -3.91
CA ASP A 143 12.74 -0.13 -2.62
C ASP A 143 11.63 0.92 -2.74
N ASN A 144 11.54 1.63 -3.88
CA ASN A 144 10.56 2.71 -4.10
C ASN A 144 9.43 2.28 -5.04
N ALA A 145 8.72 1.22 -4.69
CA ALA A 145 7.54 0.77 -5.44
C ALA A 145 6.38 1.78 -5.43
N CYS A 146 6.45 2.81 -4.61
CA CYS A 146 5.42 3.84 -4.43
C CYS A 146 6.02 5.23 -4.42
N ASP A 147 5.29 6.18 -5.01
CA ASP A 147 5.56 7.61 -4.95
C ASP A 147 4.50 8.25 -4.04
N TRP A 148 4.92 8.73 -2.87
CA TRP A 148 4.07 9.34 -1.86
C TRP A 148 3.78 10.81 -2.13
N ASP A 149 4.57 11.44 -2.98
CA ASP A 149 4.49 12.87 -3.30
C ASP A 149 3.71 13.13 -4.61
N ALA A 150 3.45 12.08 -5.41
CA ALA A 150 2.76 12.19 -6.69
C ALA A 150 1.23 12.34 -6.56
N ASN A 151 0.78 13.18 -5.63
CA ASN A 151 -0.62 13.37 -5.27
C ASN A 151 -1.49 13.91 -6.43
N ASP A 152 -0.88 14.47 -7.47
CA ASP A 152 -1.60 14.98 -8.64
C ASP A 152 -1.99 13.89 -9.65
N LYS A 153 -1.34 12.73 -9.59
CA LYS A 153 -1.55 11.63 -10.54
C LYS A 153 -2.71 10.71 -10.17
N HIS A 154 -3.26 10.85 -8.97
CA HIS A 154 -4.35 10.00 -8.49
C HIS A 154 -5.28 10.77 -7.55
N SER A 155 -6.43 10.18 -7.24
CA SER A 155 -7.40 10.81 -6.36
C SER A 155 -8.11 9.81 -5.46
N THR A 156 -8.52 10.30 -4.29
CA THR A 156 -9.42 9.61 -3.37
C THR A 156 -10.63 10.50 -3.11
N GLU A 157 -11.81 9.98 -3.36
CA GLU A 157 -13.09 10.66 -3.15
C GLU A 157 -13.86 9.96 -2.02
N VAL A 158 -14.35 10.72 -1.05
CA VAL A 158 -15.25 10.20 -0.02
C VAL A 158 -16.66 10.16 -0.61
N LEU A 159 -17.15 8.99 -0.95
CA LEU A 159 -18.47 8.81 -1.55
C LEU A 159 -19.59 8.86 -0.50
N LYS A 160 -19.30 8.30 0.66
CA LYS A 160 -20.24 8.21 1.77
C LYS A 160 -19.47 8.22 3.09
N GLN A 161 -20.01 8.90 4.09
CA GLN A 161 -19.54 8.84 5.45
C GLN A 161 -20.73 8.94 6.40
N ASP A 162 -20.70 8.13 7.44
CA ASP A 162 -21.61 8.19 8.57
C ASP A 162 -20.83 8.12 9.91
N THR A 163 -21.53 7.86 11.01
CA THR A 163 -20.92 7.85 12.35
C THR A 163 -19.95 6.69 12.60
N GLN A 164 -20.03 5.61 11.82
CA GLN A 164 -19.27 4.38 12.04
C GLN A 164 -18.75 3.75 10.74
N SER A 165 -18.91 4.43 9.62
CA SER A 165 -18.38 3.94 8.35
C SER A 165 -18.02 5.05 7.37
N ALA A 166 -17.17 4.72 6.40
CA ALA A 166 -16.94 5.53 5.22
C ALA A 166 -16.66 4.66 4.00
N VAL A 167 -17.01 5.15 2.83
CA VAL A 167 -16.68 4.54 1.55
C VAL A 167 -15.86 5.52 0.73
N LEU A 168 -14.68 5.10 0.36
CA LEU A 168 -13.74 5.87 -0.46
C LEU A 168 -13.67 5.26 -1.86
N LYS A 169 -13.62 6.11 -2.88
CA LYS A 169 -13.31 5.72 -4.26
C LYS A 169 -11.90 6.16 -4.58
N ARG A 170 -11.09 5.22 -5.02
CA ARG A 170 -9.73 5.47 -5.49
C ARG A 170 -9.68 5.42 -7.00
N THR A 171 -9.01 6.39 -7.61
CA THR A 171 -8.80 6.45 -9.06
C THR A 171 -7.31 6.67 -9.34
N LEU A 172 -6.71 5.74 -10.09
CA LEU A 172 -5.33 5.78 -10.56
C LEU A 172 -5.34 5.48 -12.06
N ASP A 173 -5.10 6.47 -12.89
CA ASP A 173 -5.22 6.35 -14.34
C ASP A 173 -6.59 5.71 -14.75
N SER A 174 -6.57 4.55 -15.39
CA SER A 174 -7.77 3.78 -15.73
C SER A 174 -8.25 2.83 -14.64
N THR A 175 -7.49 2.69 -13.55
CA THR A 175 -7.82 1.76 -12.46
C THR A 175 -8.67 2.46 -11.40
N VAL A 176 -9.81 1.85 -11.09
CA VAL A 176 -10.71 2.32 -10.02
C VAL A 176 -10.96 1.18 -9.05
N TYR A 177 -10.88 1.48 -7.75
CA TYR A 177 -11.28 0.56 -6.69
C TYR A 177 -11.91 1.31 -5.52
N TYR A 178 -12.54 0.57 -4.62
CA TYR A 178 -13.24 1.12 -3.48
C TYR A 178 -12.64 0.59 -2.18
N VAL A 179 -12.62 1.46 -1.18
CA VAL A 179 -12.19 1.10 0.18
C VAL A 179 -13.36 1.40 1.12
N GLU A 180 -13.88 0.36 1.75
CA GLU A 180 -14.88 0.50 2.81
C GLU A 180 -14.17 0.48 4.17
N LEU A 181 -14.48 1.44 5.00
CA LEU A 181 -14.00 1.57 6.37
C LEU A 181 -15.18 1.39 7.30
N LYS A 182 -14.96 0.59 8.35
CA LYS A 182 -15.91 0.45 9.47
C LYS A 182 -15.14 0.54 10.78
N TRP A 183 -15.73 1.17 11.78
CA TRP A 183 -15.13 1.29 13.10
C TRP A 183 -16.18 1.22 14.19
N GLU A 184 -15.75 0.78 15.36
CA GLU A 184 -16.54 0.84 16.58
C GLU A 184 -16.27 2.15 17.33
N GLY A 185 -17.26 2.63 18.08
CA GLY A 185 -17.18 3.89 18.78
C GLY A 185 -17.51 5.11 17.91
N LYS A 186 -17.19 6.30 18.41
CA LYS A 186 -17.40 7.56 17.71
C LYS A 186 -16.09 8.06 17.12
N ALA A 187 -16.04 8.18 15.82
CA ALA A 187 -14.91 8.75 15.11
C ALA A 187 -15.38 9.53 13.88
N LEU A 188 -14.49 10.36 13.37
CA LEU A 188 -14.72 11.15 12.17
C LEU A 188 -13.52 10.99 11.24
N LEU A 189 -13.77 10.56 10.02
CA LEU A 189 -12.75 10.53 8.97
C LEU A 189 -12.60 11.94 8.40
N LYS A 190 -11.39 12.46 8.37
CA LYS A 190 -11.03 13.73 7.75
C LYS A 190 -9.90 13.56 6.76
N GLU A 191 -9.99 14.22 5.64
CA GLU A 191 -8.85 14.41 4.75
C GLU A 191 -7.91 15.46 5.36
N LYS A 192 -6.68 15.06 5.64
CA LYS A 192 -5.61 15.93 6.15
C LYS A 192 -4.86 16.59 4.99
N GLU A 193 -4.56 15.78 3.98
CA GLU A 193 -3.93 16.18 2.73
C GLU A 193 -4.52 15.31 1.60
N LYS A 194 -4.27 15.69 0.36
CA LYS A 194 -4.74 14.93 -0.79
C LYS A 194 -4.28 13.47 -0.72
N ASN A 195 -5.22 12.53 -0.78
CA ASN A 195 -5.01 11.09 -0.62
C ASN A 195 -4.52 10.64 0.77
N TYR A 196 -4.55 11.52 1.77
CA TYR A 196 -4.17 11.24 3.15
C TYR A 196 -5.32 11.57 4.11
N PHE A 197 -5.81 10.56 4.79
CA PHE A 197 -6.96 10.65 5.68
C PHE A 197 -6.59 10.27 7.11
N VAL A 198 -7.26 10.87 8.07
CA VAL A 198 -7.14 10.54 9.48
C VAL A 198 -8.51 10.26 10.06
N LEU A 199 -8.68 9.09 10.63
CA LEU A 199 -9.81 8.74 11.46
C LEU A 199 -9.54 9.25 12.87
N LEU A 200 -10.21 10.33 13.23
CA LEU A 200 -10.12 10.98 14.55
C LEU A 200 -11.10 10.34 15.51
N LEU A 201 -10.58 9.67 16.52
CA LEU A 201 -11.41 9.09 17.58
C LEU A 201 -11.97 10.21 18.47
N SER A 202 -13.26 10.21 18.68
CA SER A 202 -13.92 11.23 19.51
C SER A 202 -13.76 10.89 20.99
N LEU A 203 -13.12 11.77 21.73
CA LEU A 203 -13.11 11.74 23.19
C LEU A 203 -14.52 12.16 23.68
N ILE A 204 -15.39 11.21 23.91
CA ILE A 204 -16.57 11.45 24.75
C ILE A 204 -16.32 10.73 26.06
N HIS A 205 -15.88 11.50 27.03
CA HIS A 205 -16.06 11.10 28.43
C HIS A 205 -17.57 11.14 28.71
N ILE A 206 -18.14 10.00 29.04
CA ILE A 206 -19.40 9.91 29.72
C ILE A 206 -19.10 9.81 31.21
#